data_a204bd2da94699a622c78122569bb294
#
_entry.id   a204bd2da94699a622c78122569bb294
#
_cell.length_a   1.000
_cell.length_b   1.000
_cell.length_c   1.000
_cell.angle_alpha   90.00
_cell.angle_beta   90.00
_cell.angle_gamma   90.00
#
_symmetry.space_group_name_H-M   'P 1'
#
loop_
_entity.id
_entity.type
_entity.pdbx_description
1 polymer ?
#
loop_
_entity_poly.entity_id
_entity_poly.type
_entity_poly.pdbx_seq_one_letter_code
_entity_poly.pdbx_strand_id
1 'polypeptide(L)'
;MGAYKKDKEFMELVGHLIEHPRFQKLDNITQHHYSTRMEHSINVAYTSYKIAKKLGWDEKSTARGGLLHDFFYYDWRETKFKKGHAWVHPRIAVRNARKLTNLNKREEDIILKHMWGATIAPPRYKEGYIVTMVDKYWAIKEAMTPLRQRFGKKRRYSRKVLPSNHR
;
A
#
# COMPACT_ATOMS: atom_id res chain seq x y z
N MET A 1 -12.50 11.08 -2.09
CA MET A 1 -12.48 10.72 -0.65
C MET A 1 -12.56 9.19 -0.55
N GLY A 2 -11.58 8.55 0.07
CA GLY A 2 -11.44 7.09 0.02
C GLY A 2 -12.58 6.35 0.71
N ALA A 3 -13.02 5.24 0.12
CA ALA A 3 -14.07 4.37 0.65
C ALA A 3 -13.77 3.87 2.09
N TYR A 4 -12.50 3.76 2.46
CA TYR A 4 -12.05 3.34 3.78
C TYR A 4 -12.57 4.23 4.93
N LYS A 5 -12.75 5.54 4.70
CA LYS A 5 -13.25 6.48 5.73
C LYS A 5 -14.69 6.22 6.16
N LYS A 6 -15.47 5.53 5.31
CA LYS A 6 -16.85 5.15 5.59
C LYS A 6 -16.97 3.80 6.26
N ASP A 7 -15.91 3.02 6.28
CA ASP A 7 -15.85 1.69 6.90
C ASP A 7 -15.47 1.86 8.38
N LYS A 8 -16.47 1.90 9.25
CA LYS A 8 -16.29 2.14 10.69
C LYS A 8 -15.40 1.10 11.34
N GLU A 9 -15.61 -0.19 11.02
CA GLU A 9 -14.81 -1.27 11.60
C GLU A 9 -13.33 -1.16 11.21
N PHE A 10 -13.03 -0.86 9.95
CA PHE A 10 -11.66 -0.62 9.53
C PHE A 10 -11.05 0.59 10.25
N MET A 11 -11.80 1.70 10.39
CA MET A 11 -11.32 2.89 11.09
C MET A 11 -11.11 2.65 12.59
N GLU A 12 -11.90 1.81 13.24
CA GLU A 12 -11.65 1.39 14.62
C GLU A 12 -10.32 0.64 14.77
N LEU A 13 -9.94 -0.18 13.79
CA LEU A 13 -8.68 -0.93 13.82
C LEU A 13 -7.44 -0.06 13.59
N VAL A 14 -7.52 0.93 12.70
CA VAL A 14 -6.33 1.65 12.20
C VAL A 14 -6.44 3.17 12.21
N GLY A 15 -7.60 3.75 12.51
CA GLY A 15 -7.82 5.20 12.46
C GLY A 15 -6.83 5.98 13.31
N HIS A 16 -6.59 5.53 14.56
CA HIS A 16 -5.62 6.13 15.47
C HIS A 16 -4.17 6.09 14.94
N LEU A 17 -3.82 5.10 14.10
CA LEU A 17 -2.51 5.00 13.44
C LEU A 17 -2.44 5.95 12.25
N ILE A 18 -3.52 6.01 11.45
CA ILE A 18 -3.61 6.91 10.28
C ILE A 18 -3.49 8.37 10.73
N GLU A 19 -4.16 8.75 11.81
CA GLU A 19 -4.17 10.12 12.34
C GLU A 19 -2.90 10.49 13.10
N HIS A 20 -2.05 9.53 13.43
CA HIS A 20 -0.85 9.79 14.19
C HIS A 20 0.16 10.65 13.41
N PRO A 21 0.73 11.74 13.99
CA PRO A 21 1.61 12.68 13.30
C PRO A 21 2.81 12.04 12.59
N ARG A 22 3.35 10.95 13.14
CA ARG A 22 4.46 10.21 12.49
C ARG A 22 4.01 9.50 11.23
N PHE A 23 2.78 8.95 11.20
CA PHE A 23 2.25 8.31 10.01
C PHE A 23 1.86 9.33 8.95
N GLN A 24 1.29 10.46 9.35
CA GLN A 24 0.94 11.57 8.46
C GLN A 24 2.15 12.14 7.68
N LYS A 25 3.37 12.03 8.20
CA LYS A 25 4.59 12.42 7.47
C LYS A 25 4.79 11.64 6.16
N LEU A 26 4.19 10.46 6.01
CA LEU A 26 4.26 9.68 4.78
C LEU A 26 3.51 10.34 3.61
N ASP A 27 2.62 11.30 3.88
CA ASP A 27 1.91 12.05 2.85
C ASP A 27 2.82 12.99 2.06
N ASN A 28 3.95 13.39 2.64
CA ASN A 28 4.97 14.19 1.96
C ASN A 28 5.95 13.38 1.11
N ILE A 29 5.78 12.05 1.04
CA ILE A 29 6.71 11.15 0.34
C ILE A 29 6.01 10.53 -0.84
N THR A 30 6.48 10.82 -2.05
CA THR A 30 5.97 10.20 -3.27
C THR A 30 6.36 8.72 -3.32
N GLN A 31 5.37 7.83 -3.46
CA GLN A 31 5.60 6.39 -3.60
C GLN A 31 5.72 6.00 -5.07
N HIS A 32 4.67 6.22 -5.85
CA HIS A 32 4.63 5.95 -7.29
C HIS A 32 4.01 7.16 -8.00
N HIS A 33 4.77 7.90 -8.79
CA HIS A 33 4.45 9.09 -9.59
C HIS A 33 3.23 9.97 -9.18
N TYR A 34 2.13 9.40 -8.71
CA TYR A 34 0.85 10.07 -8.45
C TYR A 34 0.24 9.73 -7.09
N SER A 35 0.88 8.87 -6.30
CA SER A 35 0.43 8.52 -4.95
C SER A 35 1.49 8.84 -3.92
N THR A 36 1.05 9.28 -2.75
CA THR A 36 1.92 9.39 -1.59
C THR A 36 2.10 8.01 -0.95
N ARG A 37 3.15 7.83 -0.16
CA ARG A 37 3.36 6.59 0.59
C ARG A 37 2.23 6.34 1.58
N MET A 38 1.64 7.39 2.14
CA MET A 38 0.47 7.29 3.00
C MET A 38 -0.74 6.71 2.25
N GLU A 39 -1.07 7.28 1.09
CA GLU A 39 -2.17 6.79 0.26
C GLU A 39 -1.98 5.34 -0.17
N HIS A 40 -0.78 4.98 -0.63
CA HIS A 40 -0.43 3.61 -0.97
C HIS A 40 -0.66 2.66 0.21
N SER A 41 -0.08 2.97 1.38
CA SER A 41 -0.21 2.16 2.58
C SER A 41 -1.66 1.97 3.04
N ILE A 42 -2.48 3.01 2.97
CA ILE A 42 -3.91 2.93 3.29
C ILE A 42 -4.65 2.04 2.28
N ASN A 43 -4.36 2.18 1.00
CA ASN A 43 -4.98 1.37 -0.06
C ASN A 43 -4.63 -0.12 0.10
N VAL A 44 -3.36 -0.43 0.38
CA VAL A 44 -2.90 -1.80 0.67
C VAL A 44 -3.60 -2.34 1.91
N ALA A 45 -3.62 -1.59 3.01
CA ALA A 45 -4.26 -1.99 4.25
C ALA A 45 -5.75 -2.29 4.07
N TYR A 46 -6.48 -1.37 3.46
CA TYR A 46 -7.94 -1.50 3.30
C TYR A 46 -8.32 -2.66 2.37
N THR A 47 -7.61 -2.80 1.25
CA THR A 47 -7.85 -3.91 0.32
C THR A 47 -7.54 -5.25 0.98
N SER A 48 -6.42 -5.37 1.69
CA SER A 48 -6.01 -6.58 2.40
C SER A 48 -6.98 -6.94 3.52
N TYR A 49 -7.42 -5.94 4.30
CA TYR A 49 -8.45 -6.08 5.33
C TYR A 49 -9.74 -6.70 4.76
N LYS A 50 -10.26 -6.16 3.65
CA LYS A 50 -11.48 -6.65 3.02
C LYS A 50 -11.36 -8.11 2.57
N ILE A 51 -10.20 -8.49 2.06
CA ILE A 51 -9.93 -9.88 1.64
C ILE A 51 -9.87 -10.78 2.88
N ALA A 52 -9.09 -10.42 3.91
CA ALA A 52 -8.95 -11.19 5.12
C ALA A 52 -10.31 -11.39 5.83
N LYS A 53 -11.11 -10.33 5.95
CA LYS A 53 -12.46 -10.36 6.52
C LYS A 53 -13.37 -11.33 5.75
N LYS A 54 -13.37 -11.27 4.42
CA LYS A 54 -14.16 -12.18 3.56
C LYS A 54 -13.74 -13.64 3.72
N LEU A 55 -12.46 -13.90 3.99
CA LEU A 55 -11.92 -15.25 4.18
C LEU A 55 -12.03 -15.75 5.63
N GLY A 56 -12.53 -14.94 6.57
CA GLY A 56 -12.56 -15.27 8.00
C GLY A 56 -11.16 -15.41 8.61
N TRP A 57 -10.18 -14.64 8.09
CA TRP A 57 -8.81 -14.61 8.60
C TRP A 57 -8.63 -13.44 9.56
N ASP A 58 -7.42 -13.27 10.13
CA ASP A 58 -7.16 -12.17 11.07
C ASP A 58 -7.10 -10.82 10.34
N GLU A 59 -8.27 -10.20 10.16
CA GLU A 59 -8.43 -8.91 9.50
C GLU A 59 -7.77 -7.77 10.27
N LYS A 60 -7.71 -7.85 11.60
CA LYS A 60 -7.05 -6.83 12.44
C LYS A 60 -5.55 -6.79 12.17
N SER A 61 -4.88 -7.93 12.29
CA SER A 61 -3.43 -7.99 12.00
C SER A 61 -3.13 -7.68 10.55
N THR A 62 -4.02 -8.07 9.62
CA THR A 62 -3.88 -7.77 8.19
C THR A 62 -3.98 -6.27 7.91
N ALA A 63 -4.97 -5.59 8.51
CA ALA A 63 -5.15 -4.14 8.36
C ALA A 63 -3.94 -3.38 8.91
N ARG A 64 -3.51 -3.69 10.13
CA ARG A 64 -2.41 -3.00 10.81
C ARG A 64 -1.07 -3.30 10.17
N GLY A 65 -0.77 -4.56 9.87
CA GLY A 65 0.45 -4.95 9.16
C GLY A 65 0.52 -4.34 7.75
N GLY A 66 -0.59 -4.36 7.00
CA GLY A 66 -0.70 -3.73 5.71
C GLY A 66 -0.54 -2.20 5.75
N LEU A 67 -1.06 -1.53 6.80
CA LEU A 67 -0.87 -0.09 6.97
C LEU A 67 0.59 0.29 7.23
N LEU A 68 1.30 -0.55 7.96
CA LEU A 68 2.65 -0.26 8.45
C LEU A 68 3.76 -0.92 7.62
N HIS A 69 3.43 -1.65 6.53
CA HIS A 69 4.42 -2.41 5.76
C HIS A 69 5.54 -1.52 5.19
N ASP A 70 5.20 -0.31 4.73
CA ASP A 70 6.11 0.69 4.13
C ASP A 70 6.34 1.91 5.04
N PHE A 71 6.35 1.70 6.37
CA PHE A 71 6.52 2.80 7.33
C PHE A 71 7.97 3.24 7.48
N PHE A 72 8.52 3.89 6.42
CA PHE A 72 9.85 4.48 6.38
C PHE A 72 9.82 5.86 5.70
N TYR A 73 10.86 6.72 5.92
CA TYR A 73 10.80 8.15 5.57
C TYR A 73 11.78 8.60 4.49
N TYR A 74 12.65 7.74 3.98
CA TYR A 74 13.60 8.11 2.92
C TYR A 74 13.03 7.89 1.53
N ASP A 75 13.57 8.59 0.53
CA ASP A 75 13.29 8.28 -0.89
C ASP A 75 14.16 7.08 -1.32
N TRP A 76 13.50 5.97 -1.65
CA TRP A 76 14.16 4.74 -2.04
C TRP A 76 14.88 4.83 -3.39
N ARG A 77 14.55 5.83 -4.22
CA ARG A 77 15.20 6.05 -5.51
C ARG A 77 16.58 6.67 -5.34
N GLU A 78 16.74 7.49 -4.33
CA GLU A 78 17.98 8.21 -4.01
C GLU A 78 18.84 7.44 -3.01
N THR A 79 18.22 6.71 -2.08
CA THR A 79 18.91 6.01 -1.01
C THR A 79 19.36 4.62 -1.42
N LYS A 80 20.69 4.37 -1.42
CA LYS A 80 21.26 3.07 -1.75
C LYS A 80 21.70 2.32 -0.49
N PHE A 81 21.41 1.03 -0.43
CA PHE A 81 21.82 0.14 0.66
C PHE A 81 22.65 -1.03 0.11
N LYS A 82 23.73 -1.40 0.81
CA LYS A 82 24.56 -2.55 0.42
C LYS A 82 23.79 -3.86 0.26
N LYS A 83 22.78 -4.11 1.10
CA LYS A 83 21.90 -5.30 1.03
C LYS A 83 20.67 -5.12 0.14
N GLY A 84 20.56 -3.99 -0.57
CA GLY A 84 19.39 -3.68 -1.39
C GLY A 84 18.18 -3.19 -0.60
N HIS A 85 17.35 -2.37 -1.27
CA HIS A 85 16.16 -1.75 -0.68
C HIS A 85 15.16 -2.79 -0.17
N ALA A 86 14.86 -3.83 -0.96
CA ALA A 86 13.88 -4.86 -0.63
C ALA A 86 14.20 -5.60 0.69
N TRP A 87 15.49 -5.69 1.06
CA TRP A 87 15.91 -6.31 2.32
C TRP A 87 15.88 -5.34 3.50
N VAL A 88 16.19 -4.07 3.27
CA VAL A 88 16.42 -3.10 4.35
C VAL A 88 15.13 -2.42 4.80
N HIS A 89 14.27 -1.97 3.85
CA HIS A 89 13.12 -1.16 4.23
C HIS A 89 12.11 -1.88 5.15
N PRO A 90 11.83 -3.20 5.02
CA PRO A 90 10.89 -3.86 5.93
C PRO A 90 11.37 -3.84 7.39
N ARG A 91 12.70 -3.92 7.60
CA ARG A 91 13.31 -3.84 8.93
C ARG A 91 13.23 -2.44 9.52
N ILE A 92 13.40 -1.42 8.68
CA ILE A 92 13.20 -0.03 9.07
C ILE A 92 11.72 0.21 9.40
N ALA A 93 10.80 -0.32 8.58
CA ALA A 93 9.37 -0.22 8.80
C ALA A 93 8.95 -0.83 10.15
N VAL A 94 9.40 -2.05 10.48
CA VAL A 94 9.13 -2.67 11.79
C VAL A 94 9.68 -1.80 12.93
N ARG A 95 10.93 -1.31 12.83
CA ARG A 95 11.53 -0.47 13.87
C ARG A 95 10.73 0.82 14.09
N ASN A 96 10.25 1.44 13.01
CA ASN A 96 9.44 2.64 13.11
C ASN A 96 8.04 2.33 13.66
N ALA A 97 7.44 1.22 13.22
CA ALA A 97 6.12 0.78 13.68
C ALA A 97 6.11 0.47 15.19
N ARG A 98 7.16 -0.17 15.71
CA ARG A 98 7.33 -0.43 17.16
C ARG A 98 7.45 0.85 18.00
N LYS A 99 7.86 1.97 17.41
CA LYS A 99 7.87 3.29 18.08
C LYS A 99 6.51 3.97 18.06
N LEU A 100 5.59 3.46 17.25
CA LEU A 100 4.26 4.01 17.08
C LEU A 100 3.23 3.21 17.87
N THR A 101 3.35 1.89 17.88
CA THR A 101 2.39 0.97 18.48
C THR A 101 3.03 -0.37 18.84
N ASN A 102 2.38 -1.12 19.74
CA ASN A 102 2.77 -2.50 19.97
C ASN A 102 2.35 -3.36 18.78
N LEU A 103 3.29 -4.15 18.26
CA LEU A 103 3.08 -5.10 17.18
C LEU A 103 2.98 -6.51 17.74
N ASN A 104 2.02 -7.30 17.25
CA ASN A 104 2.02 -8.73 17.49
C ASN A 104 2.94 -9.46 16.48
N LYS A 105 3.21 -10.76 16.73
CA LYS A 105 4.10 -11.57 15.88
C LYS A 105 3.64 -11.67 14.42
N ARG A 106 2.33 -11.63 14.18
CA ARG A 106 1.74 -11.69 12.83
C ARG A 106 1.92 -10.37 12.09
N GLU A 107 1.66 -9.25 12.75
CA GLU A 107 1.89 -7.92 12.19
C GLU A 107 3.36 -7.72 11.83
N GLU A 108 4.29 -8.14 12.70
CA GLU A 108 5.73 -8.08 12.40
C GLU A 108 6.13 -8.95 11.20
N ASP A 109 5.60 -10.18 11.12
CA ASP A 109 5.87 -11.07 9.98
C ASP A 109 5.34 -10.49 8.68
N ILE A 110 4.12 -9.93 8.68
CA ILE A 110 3.53 -9.23 7.53
C ILE A 110 4.48 -8.12 7.06
N ILE A 111 4.91 -7.23 7.96
CA ILE A 111 5.79 -6.12 7.63
C ILE A 111 7.16 -6.62 7.14
N LEU A 112 7.76 -7.60 7.81
CA LEU A 112 9.09 -8.10 7.46
C LEU A 112 9.13 -8.87 6.14
N LYS A 113 8.02 -9.50 5.75
CA LYS A 113 7.98 -10.47 4.64
C LYS A 113 7.18 -9.99 3.42
N HIS A 114 6.61 -8.78 3.44
CA HIS A 114 5.81 -8.28 2.31
C HIS A 114 6.60 -8.23 0.99
N MET A 115 7.93 -8.14 1.04
CA MET A 115 8.80 -8.20 -0.13
C MET A 115 9.12 -9.62 -0.62
N TRP A 116 8.37 -10.64 -0.17
CA TRP A 116 8.54 -12.00 -0.69
C TRP A 116 8.39 -12.04 -2.22
N GLY A 117 9.28 -12.78 -2.87
CA GLY A 117 9.44 -12.79 -4.32
C GLY A 117 10.58 -11.89 -4.80
N ALA A 118 10.85 -10.76 -4.14
CA ALA A 118 12.10 -10.00 -4.27
C ALA A 118 13.11 -10.41 -3.17
N THR A 119 12.64 -11.04 -2.10
CA THR A 119 13.44 -11.69 -1.05
C THR A 119 13.05 -13.16 -0.93
N ILE A 120 13.97 -13.99 -0.41
CA ILE A 120 13.79 -15.45 -0.36
C ILE A 120 12.79 -15.88 0.71
N ALA A 121 12.68 -15.17 1.83
CA ALA A 121 11.92 -15.60 2.99
C ALA A 121 10.41 -15.37 2.82
N PRO A 122 9.58 -16.45 2.73
CA PRO A 122 8.14 -16.32 2.61
C PRO A 122 7.49 -15.87 3.91
N PRO A 123 6.27 -15.28 3.86
CA PRO A 123 5.45 -15.04 5.03
C PRO A 123 5.18 -16.33 5.81
N ARG A 124 5.24 -16.26 7.13
CA ARG A 124 4.90 -17.38 8.01
C ARG A 124 3.38 -17.53 8.18
N TYR A 125 2.67 -16.41 8.11
CA TYR A 125 1.23 -16.36 8.26
C TYR A 125 0.54 -16.08 6.92
N LYS A 126 -0.63 -16.69 6.74
CA LYS A 126 -1.43 -16.57 5.50
C LYS A 126 -1.80 -15.11 5.17
N GLU A 127 -2.00 -14.27 6.17
CA GLU A 127 -2.28 -12.84 6.02
C GLU A 127 -1.12 -12.09 5.34
N GLY A 128 0.12 -12.53 5.55
CA GLY A 128 1.29 -11.96 4.89
C GLY A 128 1.27 -12.14 3.38
N TYR A 129 0.74 -13.26 2.88
CA TYR A 129 0.58 -13.48 1.43
C TYR A 129 -0.46 -12.52 0.85
N ILE A 130 -1.58 -12.26 1.58
CA ILE A 130 -2.56 -11.26 1.14
C ILE A 130 -1.89 -9.90 0.97
N VAL A 131 -1.20 -9.42 2.00
CA VAL A 131 -0.56 -8.09 1.96
C VAL A 131 0.50 -8.03 0.85
N THR A 132 1.34 -9.06 0.71
CA THR A 132 2.34 -9.13 -0.37
C THR A 132 1.72 -9.03 -1.76
N MET A 133 0.63 -9.73 -2.02
CA MET A 133 -0.04 -9.71 -3.34
C MET A 133 -0.77 -8.39 -3.59
N VAL A 134 -1.43 -7.86 -2.57
CA VAL A 134 -2.16 -6.60 -2.65
C VAL A 134 -1.20 -5.42 -2.83
N ASP A 135 -0.05 -5.41 -2.16
CA ASP A 135 1.01 -4.42 -2.35
C ASP A 135 1.49 -4.39 -3.81
N LYS A 136 1.84 -5.54 -4.38
CA LYS A 136 2.23 -5.64 -5.81
C LYS A 136 1.12 -5.18 -6.75
N TYR A 137 -0.14 -5.54 -6.46
CA TYR A 137 -1.28 -5.08 -7.24
C TYR A 137 -1.39 -3.55 -7.25
N TRP A 138 -1.30 -2.90 -6.08
CA TRP A 138 -1.37 -1.45 -5.98
C TRP A 138 -0.16 -0.77 -6.62
N ALA A 139 1.06 -1.30 -6.45
CA ALA A 139 2.25 -0.79 -7.09
C ALA A 139 2.13 -0.79 -8.63
N ILE A 140 1.65 -1.89 -9.23
CA ILE A 140 1.39 -1.98 -10.68
C ILE A 140 0.30 -1.00 -11.10
N LYS A 141 -0.82 -0.94 -10.38
CA LYS A 141 -1.95 -0.06 -10.69
C LYS A 141 -1.54 1.41 -10.66
N GLU A 142 -0.76 1.82 -9.67
CA GLU A 142 -0.25 3.17 -9.52
C GLU A 142 0.75 3.51 -10.63
N ALA A 143 1.67 2.61 -10.96
CA ALA A 143 2.62 2.78 -12.06
C ALA A 143 1.92 2.89 -13.44
N MET A 144 0.79 2.22 -13.64
CA MET A 144 0.03 2.25 -14.91
C MET A 144 -0.91 3.47 -15.03
N THR A 145 -1.15 4.22 -13.96
CA THR A 145 -2.08 5.37 -13.96
C THR A 145 -1.74 6.43 -15.02
N PRO A 146 -0.46 6.81 -15.25
CA PRO A 146 -0.10 7.75 -16.31
C PRO A 146 -0.50 7.29 -17.70
N LEU A 147 -0.27 6.01 -18.01
CA LEU A 147 -0.63 5.41 -19.29
C LEU A 147 -2.14 5.46 -19.53
N ARG A 148 -2.94 5.09 -18.52
CA ARG A 148 -4.41 5.14 -18.60
C ARG A 148 -4.93 6.56 -18.85
N GLN A 149 -4.36 7.58 -18.20
CA GLN A 149 -4.73 8.98 -18.43
C GLN A 149 -4.36 9.44 -19.85
N ARG A 150 -3.16 9.06 -20.33
CA ARG A 150 -2.70 9.38 -21.69
C ARG A 150 -3.61 8.74 -22.76
N PHE A 151 -3.94 7.47 -22.62
CA PHE A 151 -4.85 6.75 -23.54
C PHE A 151 -6.31 7.22 -23.40
N GLY A 152 -6.78 7.55 -22.21
CA GLY A 152 -8.11 8.11 -21.98
C GLY A 152 -8.32 9.48 -22.64
N LYS A 153 -7.31 10.36 -22.59
CA LYS A 153 -7.33 11.65 -23.31
C LYS A 153 -7.33 11.45 -24.83
N LYS A 154 -6.54 10.51 -25.35
CA LYS A 154 -6.48 10.21 -26.79
C LYS A 154 -7.82 9.65 -27.33
N ARG A 155 -8.48 8.79 -26.56
CA ARG A 155 -9.79 8.21 -26.90
C ARG A 155 -10.92 9.23 -26.85
N ARG A 156 -10.84 10.22 -25.94
CA ARG A 156 -11.81 11.34 -25.86
C ARG A 156 -11.64 12.32 -27.01
N TYR A 157 -10.41 12.54 -27.47
CA TYR A 157 -10.12 13.38 -28.64
C TYR A 157 -10.61 12.73 -29.91
N SER A 158 -10.34 11.44 -30.16
CA SER A 158 -10.79 10.70 -31.35
C SER A 158 -12.32 10.63 -31.46
N ARG A 159 -13.06 10.56 -30.33
CA ARG A 159 -14.54 10.60 -30.33
C ARG A 159 -15.11 11.98 -30.68
N LYS A 160 -14.37 13.07 -30.47
CA LYS A 160 -14.82 14.43 -30.81
C LYS A 160 -14.53 14.81 -32.26
N VAL A 161 -13.71 14.05 -32.98
CA VAL A 161 -13.25 14.35 -34.35
C VAL A 161 -14.00 13.54 -35.41
N LEU A 162 -14.88 12.63 -35.04
CA LEU A 162 -15.77 11.94 -36.01
C LEU A 162 -16.93 12.86 -36.38
N PRO A 163 -17.04 13.34 -37.63
CA PRO A 163 -18.19 14.14 -38.03
C PRO A 163 -19.45 13.27 -38.00
N SER A 164 -20.52 13.82 -37.43
CA SER A 164 -21.85 13.26 -37.54
C SER A 164 -22.28 13.34 -39.01
N ASN A 165 -22.17 12.26 -39.75
CA ASN A 165 -22.86 12.14 -41.04
C ASN A 165 -24.36 11.97 -40.77
N HIS A 166 -25.08 13.07 -40.83
CA HIS A 166 -26.51 13.04 -41.08
C HIS A 166 -26.71 12.93 -42.58
N ARG A 167 -27.26 11.82 -43.02
CA ARG A 167 -28.13 11.71 -44.15
C ARG A 167 -29.34 10.85 -43.74
#